data_6dc573937a31f0d6dbea0757cae775ae
#
_entry.id   6dc573937a31f0d6dbea0757cae775ae
#
_cell.length_a   1.000
_cell.length_b   1.000
_cell.length_c   1.000
_cell.angle_alpha   90.00
_cell.angle_beta   90.00
_cell.angle_gamma   90.00
#
_symmetry.space_group_name_H-M   'P 1'
#
loop_
_entity.id
_entity.type
_entity.pdbx_description
1 polymer ?
#
loop_
_entity_poly.entity_id
_entity_poly.type
_entity_poly.pdbx_seq_one_letter_code
_entity_poly.pdbx_strand_id
1 'polypeptide(L)'
;MGKKVLLVEKNGFLGGNMTLGLPLLGFLDENGKRCIAGFGEELVNRLKETGSSYDHRFCPKHNSVTNINAEDIKILAIEMCREAGVDILLHLETSAVELEGKRIKSATFFGKCNEVKVESDIFIDCTGDGDLAYLAGCTYDKGRGENSELMPPTVMFTIQGVDDKKLFDHVAAHPEEMRAACSMIDTKEGYDADYFRRDPNYVFVGMTALFTQLKKEGKCPVERGNMIIINGLH
;
A
#
# COMPACT_ATOMS: atom_id res chain seq x y z
N MET A 1 -0.52 17.30 21.83
CA MET A 1 -1.16 18.57 21.43
C MET A 1 -2.53 18.82 22.11
N GLY A 2 -3.03 17.91 22.93
CA GLY A 2 -4.22 18.08 23.76
C GLY A 2 -5.54 18.28 23.00
N LYS A 3 -5.61 17.90 21.73
CA LYS A 3 -6.86 17.89 20.97
C LYS A 3 -7.53 16.53 21.03
N LYS A 4 -8.86 16.53 21.13
CA LYS A 4 -9.65 15.31 20.98
C LYS A 4 -9.72 14.96 19.50
N VAL A 5 -9.33 13.73 19.15
CA VAL A 5 -9.27 13.25 17.75
C VAL A 5 -10.13 12.01 17.64
N LEU A 6 -10.94 11.95 16.58
CA LEU A 6 -11.69 10.78 16.17
C LEU A 6 -11.19 10.35 14.79
N LEU A 7 -10.78 9.10 14.64
CA LEU A 7 -10.45 8.47 13.37
C LEU A 7 -11.59 7.55 12.97
N VAL A 8 -12.10 7.74 11.75
CA VAL A 8 -13.16 6.89 11.18
C VAL A 8 -12.58 6.15 9.98
N GLU A 9 -12.74 4.83 9.94
CA GLU A 9 -12.17 3.95 8.93
C GLU A 9 -13.23 2.98 8.39
N LYS A 10 -13.28 2.80 7.09
CA LYS A 10 -14.22 1.88 6.41
C LYS A 10 -13.91 0.40 6.64
N ASN A 11 -12.65 0.07 6.80
CA ASN A 11 -12.21 -1.31 7.07
C ASN A 11 -12.28 -1.64 8.56
N GLY A 12 -12.10 -2.90 8.89
CA GLY A 12 -11.95 -3.39 10.26
C GLY A 12 -10.54 -3.19 10.84
N PHE A 13 -9.67 -2.48 10.15
CA PHE A 13 -8.27 -2.24 10.51
C PHE A 13 -7.78 -0.93 9.89
N LEU A 14 -6.71 -0.36 10.44
CA LEU A 14 -6.06 0.84 9.94
C LEU A 14 -4.89 0.49 9.01
N GLY A 15 -4.49 1.44 8.15
CA GLY A 15 -3.27 1.36 7.35
C GLY A 15 -3.47 1.38 5.83
N GLY A 16 -4.70 1.21 5.33
CA GLY A 16 -4.99 1.30 3.90
C GLY A 16 -4.07 0.42 3.05
N ASN A 17 -3.40 1.00 2.06
CA ASN A 17 -2.52 0.27 1.14
C ASN A 17 -1.34 -0.45 1.80
N MET A 18 -0.88 0.00 2.96
CA MET A 18 0.17 -0.68 3.73
C MET A 18 -0.24 -2.08 4.18
N THR A 19 -1.53 -2.37 4.26
CA THR A 19 -2.07 -3.66 4.71
C THR A 19 -2.33 -4.64 3.57
N LEU A 20 -1.97 -4.28 2.35
CA LEU A 20 -2.15 -5.10 1.15
C LEU A 20 -0.88 -5.84 0.72
N GLY A 21 0.19 -5.78 1.53
CA GLY A 21 1.49 -6.36 1.20
C GLY A 21 2.35 -5.49 0.27
N LEU A 22 1.97 -4.23 0.06
CA LEU A 22 2.80 -3.26 -0.65
C LEU A 22 3.96 -2.80 0.24
N PRO A 23 5.19 -2.73 -0.29
CA PRO A 23 6.29 -2.14 0.43
C PRO A 23 6.11 -0.63 0.56
N LEU A 24 6.69 -0.04 1.57
CA LEU A 24 6.83 1.41 1.70
C LEU A 24 7.94 1.90 0.79
N LEU A 25 7.71 3.02 0.12
CA LEU A 25 8.61 3.55 -0.89
C LEU A 25 9.14 4.95 -0.50
N GLY A 26 10.30 5.32 -1.02
CA GLY A 26 10.78 6.70 -1.00
C GLY A 26 11.34 7.20 0.34
N PHE A 27 11.77 6.34 1.25
CA PHE A 27 12.44 6.76 2.50
C PHE A 27 13.84 7.33 2.28
N LEU A 28 14.52 6.89 1.22
CA LEU A 28 15.84 7.36 0.83
C LEU A 28 15.75 8.17 -0.47
N ASP A 29 16.65 9.10 -0.63
CA ASP A 29 16.89 9.79 -1.89
C ASP A 29 17.78 8.95 -2.83
N GLU A 30 18.11 9.48 -3.99
CA GLU A 30 18.95 8.82 -5.01
C GLU A 30 20.40 8.53 -4.54
N ASN A 31 20.86 9.20 -3.48
CA ASN A 31 22.17 9.02 -2.88
C ASN A 31 22.14 8.08 -1.66
N GLY A 32 21.00 7.47 -1.36
CA GLY A 32 20.80 6.62 -0.19
C GLY A 32 20.66 7.39 1.12
N LYS A 33 20.51 8.72 1.08
CA LYS A 33 20.30 9.54 2.26
C LYS A 33 18.82 9.52 2.64
N ARG A 34 18.53 9.35 3.93
CA ARG A 34 17.17 9.38 4.45
C ARG A 34 16.52 10.76 4.25
N CYS A 35 15.37 10.79 3.60
CA CYS A 35 14.57 12.00 3.36
C CYS A 35 13.21 11.96 4.08
N ILE A 36 12.72 10.79 4.49
CA ILE A 36 11.53 10.66 5.33
C ILE A 36 11.96 10.33 6.76
N ALA A 37 11.37 11.05 7.72
CA ALA A 37 11.61 10.93 9.15
C ALA A 37 10.29 11.07 9.93
N GLY A 38 10.37 11.24 11.25
CA GLY A 38 9.21 11.44 12.13
C GLY A 38 8.32 10.20 12.19
N PHE A 39 7.02 10.38 12.06
CA PHE A 39 6.04 9.31 12.23
C PHE A 39 6.28 8.09 11.32
N GLY A 40 6.61 8.30 10.05
CA GLY A 40 6.87 7.20 9.11
C GLY A 40 8.08 6.35 9.53
N GLU A 41 9.15 6.99 9.96
CA GLU A 41 10.34 6.31 10.47
C GLU A 41 10.07 5.60 11.80
N GLU A 42 9.31 6.22 12.71
CA GLU A 42 8.90 5.60 13.97
C GLU A 42 8.11 4.31 13.73
N LEU A 43 7.15 4.36 12.82
CA LEU A 43 6.36 3.19 12.43
C LEU A 43 7.25 2.04 11.94
N VAL A 44 8.19 2.32 11.03
CA VAL A 44 9.11 1.31 10.52
C VAL A 44 10.01 0.77 11.63
N ASN A 45 10.54 1.63 12.50
CA ASN A 45 11.39 1.20 13.61
C ASN A 45 10.65 0.27 14.59
N ARG A 46 9.41 0.58 14.93
CA ARG A 46 8.59 -0.30 15.80
C ARG A 46 8.31 -1.65 15.13
N LEU A 47 8.05 -1.69 13.82
CA LEU A 47 7.93 -2.95 13.10
C LEU A 47 9.24 -3.74 13.05
N LYS A 48 10.38 -3.07 12.99
CA LYS A 48 11.70 -3.73 13.03
C LYS A 48 11.96 -4.39 14.39
N GLU A 49 11.54 -3.78 15.50
CA GLU A 49 11.67 -4.34 16.84
C GLU A 49 10.95 -5.70 16.99
N THR A 50 9.88 -5.91 16.23
CA THR A 50 9.12 -7.18 16.21
C THR A 50 9.56 -8.13 15.09
N GLY A 51 10.55 -7.76 14.27
CA GLY A 51 10.95 -8.53 13.10
C GLY A 51 9.99 -8.43 11.91
N SER A 52 9.07 -7.48 11.95
CA SER A 52 8.01 -7.29 10.94
C SER A 52 8.38 -6.29 9.85
N SER A 53 9.58 -5.74 9.91
CA SER A 53 10.18 -4.88 8.89
C SER A 53 11.69 -4.97 8.93
N TYR A 54 12.33 -4.43 7.89
CA TYR A 54 13.79 -4.39 7.75
C TYR A 54 14.27 -2.97 7.46
N ASP A 55 15.57 -2.81 7.27
CA ASP A 55 16.14 -1.51 6.90
C ASP A 55 15.66 -1.07 5.51
N HIS A 56 15.62 0.24 5.32
CA HIS A 56 15.38 0.81 4.00
C HIS A 56 16.46 0.35 3.04
N ARG A 57 16.05 -0.20 1.91
CA ARG A 57 16.96 -0.72 0.90
C ARG A 57 16.88 0.12 -0.36
N PHE A 58 18.00 0.24 -1.04
CA PHE A 58 18.02 0.88 -2.36
C PHE A 58 17.09 0.13 -3.31
N CYS A 59 16.33 0.90 -4.06
CA CYS A 59 15.43 0.42 -5.11
C CYS A 59 15.70 1.21 -6.38
N PRO A 60 16.10 0.55 -7.49
CA PRO A 60 16.46 1.23 -8.73
C PRO A 60 15.34 2.13 -9.29
N LYS A 61 14.09 1.79 -8.98
CA LYS A 61 12.91 2.49 -9.49
C LYS A 61 12.37 3.58 -8.57
N HIS A 62 12.45 3.36 -7.25
CA HIS A 62 11.80 4.23 -6.25
C HIS A 62 12.80 4.81 -5.24
N ASN A 63 14.10 4.73 -5.54
CA ASN A 63 15.23 5.05 -4.66
C ASN A 63 15.29 4.17 -3.41
N SER A 64 14.17 3.89 -2.77
CA SER A 64 14.14 2.92 -1.68
C SER A 64 12.86 2.11 -1.61
N VAL A 65 12.99 0.94 -1.04
CA VAL A 65 11.92 0.03 -0.69
C VAL A 65 12.11 -0.44 0.75
N THR A 66 11.00 -0.57 1.48
CA THR A 66 10.98 -1.07 2.86
C THR A 66 9.81 -2.02 2.97
N ASN A 67 10.11 -3.30 3.05
CA ASN A 67 9.07 -4.32 3.19
C ASN A 67 8.58 -4.36 4.64
N ILE A 68 7.29 -4.53 4.79
CA ILE A 68 6.60 -4.59 6.08
C ILE A 68 5.65 -5.79 6.09
N ASN A 69 5.44 -6.36 7.26
CA ASN A 69 4.40 -7.37 7.43
C ASN A 69 3.02 -6.71 7.46
N ALA A 70 2.14 -7.12 6.54
CA ALA A 70 0.83 -6.53 6.36
C ALA A 70 -0.12 -6.76 7.56
N GLU A 71 0.05 -7.85 8.31
CA GLU A 71 -0.79 -8.12 9.47
C GLU A 71 -0.31 -7.33 10.71
N ASP A 72 0.99 -7.24 10.89
CA ASP A 72 1.57 -6.55 12.06
C ASP A 72 1.36 -5.03 11.98
N ILE A 73 1.35 -4.44 10.77
CA ILE A 73 1.04 -3.02 10.62
C ILE A 73 -0.39 -2.69 11.04
N LYS A 74 -1.36 -3.61 10.85
CA LYS A 74 -2.75 -3.41 11.29
C LYS A 74 -2.82 -3.28 12.80
N ILE A 75 -2.08 -4.11 13.51
CA ILE A 75 -2.01 -4.10 14.98
C ILE A 75 -1.30 -2.83 15.46
N LEU A 76 -0.11 -2.58 14.93
CA LEU A 76 0.70 -1.42 15.32
C LEU A 76 -0.03 -0.09 15.08
N ALA A 77 -0.74 0.06 13.96
CA ALA A 77 -1.47 1.29 13.66
C ALA A 77 -2.56 1.60 14.71
N ILE A 78 -3.26 0.58 15.19
CA ILE A 78 -4.25 0.72 16.27
C ILE A 78 -3.55 1.08 17.59
N GLU A 79 -2.44 0.42 17.91
CA GLU A 79 -1.68 0.69 19.14
C GLU A 79 -1.15 2.13 19.17
N MET A 80 -0.55 2.60 18.09
CA MET A 80 -0.05 3.98 17.97
C MET A 80 -1.17 5.01 18.11
N CYS A 81 -2.35 4.75 17.54
CA CYS A 81 -3.52 5.62 17.72
C CYS A 81 -3.99 5.64 19.19
N ARG A 82 -4.04 4.49 19.85
CA ARG A 82 -4.44 4.39 21.28
C ARG A 82 -3.44 5.09 22.18
N GLU A 83 -2.15 4.93 21.96
CA GLU A 83 -1.09 5.65 22.68
C GLU A 83 -1.22 7.17 22.53
N ALA A 84 -1.64 7.63 21.36
CA ALA A 84 -1.88 9.04 21.09
C ALA A 84 -3.23 9.56 21.63
N GLY A 85 -4.06 8.69 22.22
CA GLY A 85 -5.39 9.04 22.74
C GLY A 85 -6.42 9.34 21.65
N VAL A 86 -6.30 8.68 20.50
CA VAL A 86 -7.24 8.81 19.37
C VAL A 86 -8.41 7.84 19.58
N ASP A 87 -9.64 8.35 19.51
CA ASP A 87 -10.83 7.52 19.42
C ASP A 87 -10.94 6.93 18.03
N ILE A 88 -11.29 5.64 17.89
CA ILE A 88 -11.35 4.93 16.62
C ILE A 88 -12.75 4.35 16.40
N LEU A 89 -13.32 4.61 15.22
CA LEU A 89 -14.53 3.97 14.72
C LEU A 89 -14.20 3.21 13.42
N LEU A 90 -14.46 1.92 13.40
CA LEU A 90 -14.21 1.04 12.26
C LEU A 90 -15.52 0.66 11.56
N HIS A 91 -15.40 0.17 10.32
CA HIS A 91 -16.54 -0.26 9.47
C HIS A 91 -17.54 0.85 9.18
N LEU A 92 -17.06 2.08 9.04
CA LEU A 92 -17.86 3.26 8.75
C LEU A 92 -17.28 4.00 7.55
N GLU A 93 -18.08 4.16 6.50
CA GLU A 93 -17.71 4.84 5.26
C GLU A 93 -18.37 6.22 5.19
N THR A 94 -17.66 7.21 4.66
CA THR A 94 -18.20 8.56 4.49
C THR A 94 -19.35 8.54 3.48
N SER A 95 -20.53 9.03 3.90
CA SER A 95 -21.73 9.03 3.06
C SER A 95 -22.25 10.41 2.72
N ALA A 96 -22.08 11.38 3.60
CA ALA A 96 -22.55 12.75 3.37
C ALA A 96 -21.75 13.77 4.18
N VAL A 97 -21.79 15.02 3.75
CA VAL A 97 -21.30 16.18 4.51
C VAL A 97 -22.35 17.27 4.55
N GLU A 98 -22.42 17.99 5.65
CA GLU A 98 -23.22 19.19 5.81
C GLU A 98 -22.29 20.41 5.84
N LEU A 99 -22.57 21.39 5.00
CA LEU A 99 -21.77 22.59 4.89
C LEU A 99 -22.48 23.78 5.56
N GLU A 100 -21.69 24.60 6.21
CA GLU A 100 -22.08 25.94 6.63
C GLU A 100 -21.20 26.95 5.88
N GLY A 101 -21.75 27.53 4.81
CA GLY A 101 -20.97 28.29 3.84
C GLY A 101 -19.94 27.41 3.14
N LYS A 102 -18.64 27.69 3.35
CA LYS A 102 -17.52 26.90 2.79
C LYS A 102 -16.89 25.96 3.81
N ARG A 103 -17.45 25.83 5.00
CA ARG A 103 -16.91 25.01 6.08
C ARG A 103 -17.75 23.74 6.21
N ILE A 104 -17.09 22.61 6.41
CA ILE A 104 -17.77 21.39 6.80
C ILE A 104 -18.22 21.55 8.27
N LYS A 105 -19.52 21.49 8.51
CA LYS A 105 -20.13 21.50 9.83
C LYS A 105 -20.16 20.10 10.43
N SER A 106 -20.57 19.13 9.62
CA SER A 106 -20.63 17.73 10.02
C SER A 106 -20.36 16.79 8.85
N ALA A 107 -19.91 15.60 9.16
CA ALA A 107 -19.83 14.48 8.24
C ALA A 107 -20.68 13.31 8.77
N THR A 108 -21.36 12.64 7.86
CA THR A 108 -22.15 11.44 8.15
C THR A 108 -21.42 10.22 7.61
N PHE A 109 -21.32 9.22 8.45
CA PHE A 109 -20.68 7.95 8.14
C PHE A 109 -21.71 6.84 8.26
N PHE A 110 -21.68 5.92 7.30
CA PHE A 110 -22.60 4.80 7.22
C PHE A 110 -21.86 3.48 7.44
N GLY A 111 -22.43 2.62 8.25
CA GLY A 111 -21.98 1.26 8.47
C GLY A 111 -23.14 0.29 8.47
N LYS A 112 -22.88 -0.98 8.79
CA LYS A 112 -23.93 -1.98 8.86
C LYS A 112 -24.97 -1.58 9.91
N CYS A 113 -26.15 -1.18 9.47
CA CYS A 113 -27.32 -0.82 10.29
C CYS A 113 -27.22 0.51 11.09
N ASN A 114 -26.17 1.30 10.90
CA ASN A 114 -26.02 2.55 11.65
C ASN A 114 -25.56 3.70 10.76
N GLU A 115 -26.07 4.89 11.05
CA GLU A 115 -25.49 6.16 10.64
C GLU A 115 -24.89 6.87 11.86
N VAL A 116 -23.70 7.40 11.69
CA VAL A 116 -23.01 8.19 12.72
C VAL A 116 -22.72 9.57 12.15
N LYS A 117 -23.32 10.59 12.73
CA LYS A 117 -23.05 11.99 12.40
C LYS A 117 -22.01 12.55 13.37
N VAL A 118 -20.94 13.12 12.82
CA VAL A 118 -19.83 13.71 13.57
C VAL A 118 -19.75 15.20 13.26
N GLU A 119 -19.72 16.02 14.29
CA GLU A 119 -19.43 17.44 14.23
C GLU A 119 -18.00 17.70 14.72
N SER A 120 -17.27 18.55 14.02
CA SER A 120 -15.91 18.90 14.39
C SER A 120 -15.51 20.27 13.85
N ASP A 121 -14.53 20.88 14.49
CA ASP A 121 -13.92 22.10 14.01
C ASP A 121 -13.03 21.89 12.80
N ILE A 122 -12.40 20.72 12.70
CA ILE A 122 -11.45 20.37 11.64
C ILE A 122 -11.75 18.96 11.14
N PHE A 123 -11.82 18.81 9.84
CA PHE A 123 -11.90 17.53 9.16
C PHE A 123 -10.64 17.32 8.32
N ILE A 124 -10.08 16.11 8.39
CA ILE A 124 -8.91 15.70 7.60
C ILE A 124 -9.34 14.53 6.74
N ASP A 125 -9.30 14.71 5.44
CA ASP A 125 -9.60 13.63 4.50
C ASP A 125 -8.41 12.72 4.33
N CYS A 126 -8.55 11.48 4.78
CA CYS A 126 -7.59 10.40 4.63
C CYS A 126 -8.21 9.18 3.94
N THR A 127 -9.28 9.37 3.16
CA THR A 127 -10.03 8.28 2.52
C THR A 127 -9.26 7.57 1.41
N GLY A 128 -8.17 8.17 0.92
CA GLY A 128 -7.38 7.65 -0.19
C GLY A 128 -7.83 8.19 -1.54
N ASP A 129 -9.13 8.33 -1.77
CA ASP A 129 -9.71 8.84 -3.01
C ASP A 129 -10.30 10.26 -2.87
N GLY A 130 -10.21 10.87 -1.68
CA GLY A 130 -10.72 12.23 -1.44
C GLY A 130 -12.25 12.28 -1.30
N ASP A 131 -12.86 11.24 -0.75
CA ASP A 131 -14.32 11.10 -0.67
C ASP A 131 -14.98 12.23 0.12
N LEU A 132 -14.37 12.63 1.24
CA LEU A 132 -14.87 13.73 2.06
C LEU A 132 -14.78 15.08 1.31
N ALA A 133 -13.65 15.32 0.65
CA ALA A 133 -13.41 16.51 -0.15
C ALA A 133 -14.37 16.59 -1.34
N TYR A 134 -14.59 15.45 -2.00
CA TYR A 134 -15.56 15.35 -3.10
C TYR A 134 -16.98 15.70 -2.64
N LEU A 135 -17.44 15.11 -1.54
CA LEU A 135 -18.77 15.37 -0.98
C LEU A 135 -18.92 16.82 -0.48
N ALA A 136 -17.82 17.45 -0.07
CA ALA A 136 -17.79 18.86 0.28
C ALA A 136 -17.78 19.82 -0.93
N GLY A 137 -17.77 19.30 -2.15
CA GLY A 137 -17.76 20.09 -3.37
C GLY A 137 -16.43 20.75 -3.70
N CYS A 138 -15.31 20.20 -3.18
CA CYS A 138 -13.98 20.66 -3.55
C CYS A 138 -13.67 20.36 -5.02
N THR A 139 -12.92 21.25 -5.65
CA THR A 139 -12.39 20.99 -7.00
C THR A 139 -11.29 19.95 -6.93
N TYR A 140 -11.21 19.08 -7.93
CA TYR A 140 -10.21 18.03 -8.02
C TYR A 140 -9.87 17.73 -9.48
N ASP A 141 -8.67 17.20 -9.71
CA ASP A 141 -8.26 16.63 -10.98
C ASP A 141 -8.27 15.11 -10.90
N LYS A 142 -8.74 14.44 -11.96
CA LYS A 142 -8.79 12.99 -12.03
C LYS A 142 -8.03 12.50 -13.25
N GLY A 143 -7.00 11.69 -12.99
CA GLY A 143 -6.14 11.17 -14.05
C GLY A 143 -5.22 12.23 -14.66
N ARG A 144 -4.60 11.89 -15.78
CA ARG A 144 -3.69 12.76 -16.54
C ARG A 144 -4.13 12.89 -18.00
N GLY A 145 -3.71 13.98 -18.64
CA GLY A 145 -4.00 14.25 -20.03
C GLY A 145 -5.48 14.44 -20.34
N GLU A 146 -5.79 14.60 -21.62
CA GLU A 146 -7.15 14.89 -22.10
C GLU A 146 -8.11 13.71 -21.86
N ASN A 147 -7.60 12.48 -21.81
CA ASN A 147 -8.41 11.27 -21.62
C ASN A 147 -8.59 10.88 -20.16
N SER A 148 -8.12 11.70 -19.21
CA SER A 148 -8.19 11.40 -17.77
C SER A 148 -7.62 10.01 -17.40
N GLU A 149 -6.48 9.65 -17.98
CA GLU A 149 -5.84 8.34 -17.77
C GLU A 149 -5.45 8.15 -16.30
N LEU A 150 -5.91 7.07 -15.72
CA LEU A 150 -5.59 6.67 -14.35
C LEU A 150 -4.38 5.75 -14.29
N MET A 151 -3.77 5.66 -13.11
CA MET A 151 -2.78 4.62 -12.84
C MET A 151 -3.41 3.23 -13.04
N PRO A 152 -2.72 2.30 -13.71
CA PRO A 152 -3.24 0.95 -13.88
C PRO A 152 -3.46 0.27 -12.53
N PRO A 153 -4.60 -0.43 -12.36
CA PRO A 153 -4.84 -1.21 -11.16
C PRO A 153 -3.89 -2.41 -11.10
N THR A 154 -3.63 -2.88 -9.89
CA THR A 154 -2.84 -4.09 -9.66
C THR A 154 -3.56 -5.04 -8.71
N VAL A 155 -3.28 -6.34 -8.82
CA VAL A 155 -3.71 -7.36 -7.89
C VAL A 155 -2.47 -7.91 -7.20
N MET A 156 -2.48 -7.91 -5.88
CA MET A 156 -1.44 -8.54 -5.07
C MET A 156 -1.99 -9.79 -4.42
N PHE A 157 -1.17 -10.83 -4.36
CA PHE A 157 -1.49 -12.05 -3.65
C PHE A 157 -0.23 -12.70 -3.12
N THR A 158 -0.43 -13.54 -2.14
CA THR A 158 0.62 -14.23 -1.41
C THR A 158 0.63 -15.70 -1.81
N ILE A 159 1.80 -16.25 -2.10
CA ILE A 159 2.00 -17.68 -2.36
C ILE A 159 2.83 -18.27 -1.21
N GLN A 160 2.37 -19.37 -0.66
CA GLN A 160 3.09 -20.14 0.36
C GLN A 160 3.71 -21.41 -0.24
N GLY A 161 4.74 -21.92 0.42
CA GLY A 161 5.42 -23.15 0.02
C GLY A 161 6.33 -22.99 -1.18
N VAL A 162 6.83 -21.79 -1.41
CA VAL A 162 7.81 -21.49 -2.46
C VAL A 162 9.18 -22.04 -2.03
N ASP A 163 9.83 -22.75 -2.94
CA ASP A 163 11.24 -23.13 -2.80
C ASP A 163 12.08 -21.96 -3.31
N ASP A 164 12.56 -21.13 -2.39
CA ASP A 164 13.31 -19.91 -2.69
C ASP A 164 14.55 -20.20 -3.54
N LYS A 165 15.23 -21.32 -3.29
CA LYS A 165 16.41 -21.67 -4.08
C LYS A 165 16.04 -21.89 -5.54
N LYS A 166 15.00 -22.69 -5.80
CA LYS A 166 14.53 -22.93 -7.17
C LYS A 166 14.02 -21.67 -7.85
N LEU A 167 13.30 -20.83 -7.11
CA LEU A 167 12.81 -19.56 -7.63
C LEU A 167 13.96 -18.66 -8.06
N PHE A 168 14.95 -18.45 -7.19
CA PHE A 168 16.09 -17.59 -7.50
C PHE A 168 17.01 -18.16 -8.56
N ASP A 169 17.20 -19.48 -8.60
CA ASP A 169 17.96 -20.13 -9.66
C ASP A 169 17.23 -19.96 -11.02
N HIS A 170 15.91 -20.06 -11.05
CA HIS A 170 15.12 -19.79 -12.25
C HIS A 170 15.23 -18.33 -12.71
N VAL A 171 15.06 -17.37 -11.80
CA VAL A 171 15.20 -15.93 -12.11
C VAL A 171 16.61 -15.59 -12.61
N ALA A 172 17.64 -16.22 -12.04
CA ALA A 172 19.02 -16.03 -12.49
C ALA A 172 19.26 -16.58 -13.90
N ALA A 173 18.59 -17.70 -14.24
CA ALA A 173 18.67 -18.30 -15.58
C ALA A 173 17.80 -17.57 -16.63
N HIS A 174 16.77 -16.86 -16.18
CA HIS A 174 15.78 -16.19 -17.03
C HIS A 174 15.58 -14.70 -16.64
N PRO A 175 16.63 -13.88 -16.71
CA PRO A 175 16.54 -12.46 -16.31
C PRO A 175 15.54 -11.65 -17.13
N GLU A 176 15.21 -12.11 -18.32
CA GLU A 176 14.18 -11.51 -19.19
C GLU A 176 12.78 -11.56 -18.56
N GLU A 177 12.48 -12.52 -17.70
CA GLU A 177 11.18 -12.63 -17.05
C GLU A 177 10.95 -11.54 -16.00
N MET A 178 12.02 -10.93 -15.48
CA MET A 178 11.94 -9.81 -14.54
C MET A 178 11.67 -8.48 -15.24
N ARG A 179 11.79 -8.42 -16.58
CA ARG A 179 11.70 -7.17 -17.35
C ARG A 179 10.30 -6.82 -17.80
N ALA A 180 9.37 -7.73 -17.81
CA ALA A 180 8.18 -7.64 -18.65
C ALA A 180 6.85 -7.40 -17.92
N ALA A 181 6.85 -6.81 -16.75
CA ALA A 181 5.58 -6.60 -16.04
C ALA A 181 4.71 -5.48 -16.63
N CYS A 182 5.30 -4.49 -17.29
CA CYS A 182 4.56 -3.40 -17.93
C CYS A 182 5.42 -2.76 -19.03
N SER A 183 4.90 -2.65 -20.22
CA SER A 183 5.58 -1.99 -21.36
C SER A 183 5.85 -0.50 -21.15
N MET A 184 5.25 0.11 -20.15
CA MET A 184 5.47 1.51 -19.78
C MET A 184 6.50 1.71 -18.68
N ILE A 185 7.07 0.63 -18.15
CA ILE A 185 8.06 0.70 -17.08
C ILE A 185 9.34 0.06 -17.59
N ASP A 186 10.25 0.88 -18.07
CA ASP A 186 11.65 0.49 -18.25
C ASP A 186 12.15 -0.02 -16.91
N THR A 187 12.32 -1.34 -16.79
CA THR A 187 12.95 -1.92 -15.60
C THR A 187 14.40 -1.48 -15.63
N LYS A 188 14.74 -0.55 -14.78
CA LYS A 188 16.13 -0.15 -14.56
C LYS A 188 16.93 -1.38 -14.18
N GLU A 189 18.18 -1.45 -14.61
CA GLU A 189 19.15 -2.44 -14.17
C GLU A 189 19.15 -2.52 -12.64
N GLY A 190 19.24 -3.74 -12.09
CA GLY A 190 19.37 -3.96 -10.64
C GLY A 190 18.28 -4.79 -9.98
N TYR A 191 17.27 -5.25 -10.73
CA TYR A 191 16.32 -6.27 -10.25
C TYR A 191 16.77 -7.65 -10.77
N ASP A 192 17.75 -8.22 -10.12
CA ASP A 192 18.25 -9.56 -10.40
C ASP A 192 17.94 -10.53 -9.24
N ALA A 193 18.32 -11.79 -9.38
CA ALA A 193 18.12 -12.79 -8.36
C ALA A 193 18.82 -12.42 -7.03
N ASP A 194 19.99 -11.77 -7.10
CA ASP A 194 20.75 -11.38 -5.92
C ASP A 194 20.09 -10.20 -5.18
N TYR A 195 19.42 -9.31 -5.91
CA TYR A 195 18.61 -8.27 -5.29
C TYR A 195 17.53 -8.86 -4.38
N PHE A 196 16.80 -9.87 -4.85
CA PHE A 196 15.72 -10.49 -4.08
C PHE A 196 16.23 -11.42 -2.98
N ARG A 197 17.30 -12.18 -3.20
CA ARG A 197 17.91 -13.05 -2.17
C ARG A 197 18.31 -12.34 -0.90
N ARG A 198 18.59 -11.04 -0.97
CA ARG A 198 19.00 -10.24 0.20
C ARG A 198 17.84 -9.81 1.08
N ASP A 199 16.62 -10.00 0.64
CA ASP A 199 15.43 -9.57 1.34
C ASP A 199 14.56 -10.76 1.69
N PRO A 200 14.44 -11.10 2.98
CA PRO A 200 13.59 -12.20 3.41
C PRO A 200 12.10 -11.97 3.13
N ASN A 201 11.67 -10.70 2.97
CA ASN A 201 10.29 -10.30 2.63
C ASN A 201 10.25 -9.68 1.23
N TYR A 202 10.73 -10.39 0.23
CA TYR A 202 10.74 -9.86 -1.13
C TYR A 202 9.34 -9.79 -1.76
N VAL A 203 9.12 -8.75 -2.54
CA VAL A 203 7.96 -8.60 -3.42
C VAL A 203 8.43 -8.72 -4.86
N PHE A 204 7.93 -9.72 -5.57
CA PHE A 204 8.25 -9.92 -6.97
C PHE A 204 7.37 -9.07 -7.87
N VAL A 205 8.01 -8.42 -8.84
CA VAL A 205 7.35 -7.73 -9.95
C VAL A 205 7.93 -8.31 -11.22
N GLY A 206 7.11 -9.04 -11.98
CA GLY A 206 7.59 -9.67 -13.21
C GLY A 206 6.95 -11.03 -13.49
N MET A 207 7.67 -11.88 -14.20
CA MET A 207 7.24 -13.25 -14.56
C MET A 207 5.92 -13.30 -15.35
N THR A 208 5.57 -12.21 -16.05
CA THR A 208 4.29 -12.10 -16.79
C THR A 208 4.19 -13.17 -17.88
N ALA A 209 5.30 -13.49 -18.56
CA ALA A 209 5.32 -14.51 -19.59
C ALA A 209 5.03 -15.89 -19.01
N LEU A 210 5.68 -16.25 -17.89
CA LEU A 210 5.45 -17.52 -17.19
C LEU A 210 4.01 -17.65 -16.74
N PHE A 211 3.47 -16.63 -16.07
CA PHE A 211 2.07 -16.68 -15.61
C PHE A 211 1.06 -16.71 -16.77
N THR A 212 1.35 -16.03 -17.86
CA THR A 212 0.53 -16.12 -19.08
C THR A 212 0.51 -17.52 -19.64
N GLN A 213 1.65 -18.19 -19.66
CA GLN A 213 1.77 -19.59 -20.11
C GLN A 213 1.01 -20.52 -19.15
N LEU A 214 1.23 -20.42 -17.83
CA LEU A 214 0.55 -21.23 -16.82
C LEU A 214 -0.97 -21.06 -16.88
N LYS A 215 -1.44 -19.86 -17.19
CA LYS A 215 -2.87 -19.58 -17.39
C LYS A 215 -3.40 -20.31 -18.62
N LYS A 216 -2.68 -20.29 -19.76
CA LYS A 216 -3.06 -21.01 -20.97
C LYS A 216 -3.09 -22.52 -20.75
N GLU A 217 -2.22 -23.03 -19.89
CA GLU A 217 -2.12 -24.45 -19.52
C GLU A 217 -3.14 -24.87 -18.44
N GLY A 218 -3.95 -23.94 -17.92
CA GLY A 218 -4.89 -24.21 -16.83
C GLY A 218 -4.22 -24.49 -15.48
N LYS A 219 -2.95 -24.15 -15.33
CA LYS A 219 -2.16 -24.38 -14.11
C LYS A 219 -2.08 -23.16 -13.19
N CYS A 220 -2.50 -21.99 -13.66
CA CYS A 220 -2.51 -20.78 -12.86
C CYS A 220 -3.82 -20.63 -12.09
N PRO A 221 -3.82 -20.51 -10.76
CA PRO A 221 -5.04 -20.39 -9.96
C PRO A 221 -5.76 -19.06 -10.12
N VAL A 222 -5.15 -18.08 -10.82
CA VAL A 222 -5.71 -16.73 -11.00
C VAL A 222 -6.45 -16.65 -12.32
N GLU A 223 -7.76 -16.62 -12.27
CA GLU A 223 -8.60 -16.62 -13.48
C GLU A 223 -8.68 -15.23 -14.17
N ARG A 224 -8.38 -14.14 -13.49
CA ARG A 224 -8.54 -12.78 -14.01
C ARG A 224 -7.35 -11.87 -13.66
N GLY A 225 -6.88 -11.10 -14.63
CA GLY A 225 -5.87 -10.07 -14.47
C GLY A 225 -4.62 -10.27 -15.33
N ASN A 226 -4.04 -9.16 -15.78
CA ASN A 226 -2.86 -9.15 -16.64
C ASN A 226 -1.55 -8.93 -15.88
N MET A 227 -1.61 -8.64 -14.57
CA MET A 227 -0.43 -8.40 -13.74
C MET A 227 -0.53 -9.14 -12.43
N ILE A 228 0.53 -9.84 -12.07
CA ILE A 228 0.65 -10.57 -10.82
C ILE A 228 1.85 -10.00 -10.08
N ILE A 229 1.61 -9.46 -8.91
CA ILE A 229 2.66 -9.14 -7.95
C ILE A 229 2.67 -10.28 -6.94
N ILE A 230 3.78 -10.99 -6.85
CA ILE A 230 3.94 -12.09 -5.92
C ILE A 230 4.65 -11.55 -4.70
N ASN A 231 3.99 -11.62 -3.56
CA ASN A 231 4.63 -11.36 -2.28
C ASN A 231 5.19 -12.69 -1.78
N GLY A 232 6.50 -12.81 -1.78
CA GLY A 232 7.17 -14.01 -1.29
C GLY A 232 7.03 -14.10 0.22
N LEU A 233 6.57 -15.23 0.70
CA LEU A 233 6.41 -15.51 2.12
C LEU A 233 7.39 -16.56 2.60
N HIS A 234 7.73 -16.42 3.83
CA HIS A 234 8.48 -17.35 4.65
C HIS A 234 7.64 -18.52 5.13
#